data_170e464b6fc0db60ea2c298385f39c6a
#
_entry.id   170e464b6fc0db60ea2c298385f39c6a
#
_cell.length_a   1.000
_cell.length_b   1.000
_cell.length_c   1.000
_cell.angle_alpha   90.00
_cell.angle_beta   90.00
_cell.angle_gamma   90.00
#
_symmetry.space_group_name_H-M   'P 1'
#
loop_
_entity.id
_entity.type
_entity.pdbx_description
1 polymer ?
#
loop_
_entity_poly.entity_id
_entity_poly.type
_entity_poly.pdbx_seq_one_letter_code
_entity_poly.pdbx_strand_id
1 'polypeptide(L)'
;MNPNQQLHWDKEEIANILTHGIGAIASAVGLIFLVYFANVKGGIWEQVSFTIFGITMLIVFLSSTIYHIIRTPKLKAIFQTIDQSAIFLLIAGSYVPFCLVSMRGIWGWSILSVVWVLAIIGVILKFYYQNRVVKPFVILYVAMGWLCMVAIKEMFVKIPEFSLSFIFIGGVFYMIGVIFYLWERLPYSHAIWHVFVLGGCASHYVAVIDLVL
;
A
#
# COMPACT_ATOMS: atom_id res chain seq x y z
N MET A 1 -23.61 24.20 -17.95
CA MET A 1 -23.63 23.15 -16.93
C MET A 1 -24.48 23.62 -15.76
N ASN A 2 -25.48 22.84 -15.37
CA ASN A 2 -26.42 23.20 -14.30
C ASN A 2 -25.65 23.18 -12.95
N PRO A 3 -25.63 24.30 -12.17
CA PRO A 3 -24.90 24.37 -10.91
C PRO A 3 -25.30 23.30 -9.88
N ASN A 4 -26.52 22.76 -10.01
CA ASN A 4 -27.03 21.71 -9.11
C ASN A 4 -26.54 20.29 -9.43
N GLN A 5 -25.89 20.03 -10.57
CA GLN A 5 -25.33 18.72 -10.90
C GLN A 5 -23.96 18.47 -10.25
N GLN A 6 -23.31 19.51 -9.72
CA GLN A 6 -21.99 19.37 -9.06
C GLN A 6 -22.06 18.91 -7.60
N LEU A 7 -23.24 18.76 -7.01
CA LEU A 7 -23.40 18.54 -5.56
C LEU A 7 -23.63 17.07 -5.13
N HIS A 8 -23.89 16.15 -6.06
CA HIS A 8 -24.06 14.73 -5.70
C HIS A 8 -22.85 13.89 -6.09
N TRP A 9 -22.30 13.12 -5.13
CA TRP A 9 -21.43 11.99 -5.45
C TRP A 9 -22.28 10.91 -6.10
N ASP A 10 -21.74 10.26 -7.12
CA ASP A 10 -22.35 9.03 -7.57
C ASP A 10 -22.11 7.91 -6.53
N LYS A 11 -22.84 6.82 -6.67
CA LYS A 11 -22.77 5.71 -5.70
C LYS A 11 -21.39 5.04 -5.67
N GLU A 12 -20.66 5.05 -6.78
CA GLU A 12 -19.30 4.49 -6.85
C GLU A 12 -18.31 5.35 -6.07
N GLU A 13 -18.36 6.70 -6.21
CA GLU A 13 -17.51 7.59 -5.43
C GLU A 13 -17.78 7.45 -3.92
N ILE A 14 -19.05 7.28 -3.52
CA ILE A 14 -19.38 7.01 -2.11
C ILE A 14 -18.76 5.70 -1.65
N ALA A 15 -18.83 4.64 -2.45
CA ALA A 15 -18.20 3.36 -2.12
C ALA A 15 -16.68 3.48 -2.02
N ASN A 16 -16.03 4.25 -2.91
CA ASN A 16 -14.60 4.52 -2.86
C ASN A 16 -14.21 5.27 -1.58
N ILE A 17 -14.95 6.32 -1.21
CA ILE A 17 -14.73 7.09 0.03
C ILE A 17 -14.88 6.18 1.26
N LEU A 18 -15.94 5.36 1.31
CA LEU A 18 -16.20 4.51 2.47
C LEU A 18 -15.15 3.42 2.63
N THR A 19 -14.78 2.74 1.56
CA THR A 19 -13.79 1.65 1.63
C THR A 19 -12.44 2.15 2.12
N HIS A 20 -11.86 3.17 1.49
CA HIS A 20 -10.58 3.71 1.93
C HIS A 20 -10.66 4.61 3.17
N GLY A 21 -11.82 5.23 3.45
CA GLY A 21 -12.06 5.94 4.71
C GLY A 21 -11.99 5.01 5.93
N ILE A 22 -12.60 3.83 5.84
CA ILE A 22 -12.45 2.77 6.84
C ILE A 22 -10.99 2.34 6.95
N GLY A 23 -10.30 2.16 5.82
CA GLY A 23 -8.88 1.85 5.77
C GLY A 23 -8.02 2.90 6.46
N ALA A 24 -8.30 4.19 6.28
CA ALA A 24 -7.58 5.28 6.93
C ALA A 24 -7.73 5.25 8.46
N ILE A 25 -8.94 5.04 8.95
CA ILE A 25 -9.20 4.89 10.40
C ILE A 25 -8.50 3.65 10.94
N ALA A 26 -8.65 2.50 10.28
CA ALA A 26 -8.04 1.25 10.70
C ALA A 26 -6.50 1.34 10.70
N SER A 27 -5.90 1.98 9.69
CA SER A 27 -4.44 2.15 9.63
C SER A 27 -3.91 3.14 10.67
N ALA A 28 -4.67 4.18 11.02
CA ALA A 28 -4.30 5.09 12.12
C ALA A 28 -4.27 4.35 13.47
N VAL A 29 -5.30 3.57 13.77
CA VAL A 29 -5.36 2.72 14.96
C VAL A 29 -4.26 1.65 14.91
N GLY A 30 -4.09 0.99 13.76
CA GLY A 30 -3.06 -0.03 13.54
C GLY A 30 -1.64 0.51 13.74
N LEU A 31 -1.36 1.73 13.29
CA LEU A 31 -0.05 2.38 13.51
C LEU A 31 0.23 2.56 15.00
N ILE A 32 -0.77 2.97 15.79
CA ILE A 32 -0.60 3.12 17.26
C ILE A 32 -0.24 1.77 17.87
N PHE A 33 -0.91 0.68 17.51
CA PHE A 33 -0.59 -0.65 18.00
C PHE A 33 0.79 -1.14 17.54
N LEU A 34 1.17 -0.92 16.28
CA LEU A 34 2.50 -1.29 15.78
C LEU A 34 3.60 -0.58 16.58
N VAL A 35 3.46 0.73 16.78
CA VAL A 35 4.42 1.52 17.57
C VAL A 35 4.44 1.05 19.01
N TYR A 36 3.30 0.79 19.63
CA TYR A 36 3.21 0.29 21.00
C TYR A 36 3.95 -1.05 21.16
N PHE A 37 3.61 -2.06 20.33
CA PHE A 37 4.24 -3.37 20.44
C PHE A 37 5.73 -3.34 20.10
N ALA A 38 6.15 -2.55 19.12
CA ALA A 38 7.55 -2.36 18.79
C ALA A 38 8.35 -1.75 19.95
N ASN A 39 7.74 -0.85 20.74
CA ASN A 39 8.38 -0.27 21.92
C ASN A 39 8.42 -1.22 23.12
N VAL A 40 7.38 -2.03 23.32
CA VAL A 40 7.27 -2.89 24.52
C VAL A 40 8.01 -4.21 24.34
N LYS A 41 7.98 -4.79 23.15
CA LYS A 41 8.51 -6.14 22.87
C LYS A 41 9.67 -6.17 21.87
N GLY A 42 9.85 -5.12 21.07
CA GLY A 42 10.88 -5.04 20.04
C GLY A 42 12.08 -4.20 20.44
N GLY A 43 13.00 -4.03 19.48
CA GLY A 43 14.15 -3.14 19.55
C GLY A 43 14.05 -2.00 18.54
N ILE A 44 15.18 -1.33 18.29
CA ILE A 44 15.22 -0.17 17.38
C ILE A 44 14.78 -0.51 15.96
N TRP A 45 15.04 -1.71 15.48
CA TRP A 45 14.70 -2.12 14.13
C TRP A 45 13.20 -2.33 13.96
N GLU A 46 12.53 -2.93 14.94
CA GLU A 46 11.07 -3.06 14.99
C GLU A 46 10.43 -1.68 15.11
N GLN A 47 10.93 -0.80 15.98
CA GLN A 47 10.39 0.57 16.13
C GLN A 47 10.43 1.35 14.81
N VAL A 48 11.58 1.37 14.16
CA VAL A 48 11.75 2.08 12.86
C VAL A 48 10.89 1.46 11.77
N SER A 49 10.97 0.14 11.60
CA SER A 49 10.33 -0.55 10.49
C SER A 49 8.81 -0.58 10.60
N PHE A 50 8.27 -0.81 11.79
CA PHE A 50 6.82 -0.83 12.01
C PHE A 50 6.21 0.56 11.88
N THR A 51 6.95 1.58 12.32
CA THR A 51 6.53 2.98 12.12
C THR A 51 6.48 3.34 10.65
N ILE A 52 7.51 3.00 9.86
CA ILE A 52 7.54 3.28 8.41
C ILE A 52 6.40 2.54 7.70
N PHE A 53 6.19 1.26 7.98
CA PHE A 53 5.10 0.48 7.39
C PHE A 53 3.73 1.07 7.73
N GLY A 54 3.46 1.35 9.00
CA GLY A 54 2.18 1.92 9.44
C GLY A 54 1.91 3.31 8.86
N ILE A 55 2.95 4.17 8.77
CA ILE A 55 2.84 5.49 8.13
C ILE A 55 2.53 5.36 6.63
N THR A 56 3.22 4.49 5.90
CA THR A 56 2.97 4.31 4.46
C THR A 56 1.58 3.73 4.18
N MET A 57 1.10 2.85 5.04
CA MET A 57 -0.27 2.32 5.01
C MET A 57 -1.31 3.43 5.26
N LEU A 58 -1.08 4.29 6.25
CA LEU A 58 -1.96 5.43 6.54
C LEU A 58 -1.96 6.44 5.38
N ILE A 59 -0.80 6.73 4.79
CA ILE A 59 -0.68 7.67 3.66
C ILE A 59 -1.52 7.18 2.47
N VAL A 60 -1.47 5.90 2.11
CA VAL A 60 -2.21 5.40 0.95
C VAL A 60 -3.72 5.51 1.15
N PHE A 61 -4.24 5.12 2.32
CA PHE A 61 -5.67 5.18 2.57
C PHE A 61 -6.18 6.62 2.74
N LEU A 62 -5.39 7.46 3.41
CA LEU A 62 -5.76 8.86 3.61
C LEU A 62 -5.74 9.65 2.30
N SER A 63 -4.69 9.50 1.49
CA SER A 63 -4.58 10.19 0.20
C SER A 63 -5.69 9.78 -0.76
N SER A 64 -6.04 8.50 -0.80
CA SER A 64 -7.14 7.98 -1.60
C SER A 64 -8.49 8.50 -1.12
N THR A 65 -8.75 8.47 0.18
CA THR A 65 -9.98 9.04 0.75
C THR A 65 -10.15 10.52 0.38
N ILE A 66 -9.07 11.30 0.52
CA ILE A 66 -9.08 12.73 0.17
C ILE A 66 -9.31 12.91 -1.33
N TYR A 67 -8.65 12.13 -2.19
CA TYR A 67 -8.84 12.17 -3.64
C TYR A 67 -10.31 11.98 -4.03
N HIS A 68 -10.98 10.99 -3.44
CA HIS A 68 -12.38 10.69 -3.73
C HIS A 68 -13.36 11.73 -3.15
N ILE A 69 -13.02 12.40 -2.03
CA ILE A 69 -13.83 13.49 -1.47
C ILE A 69 -13.74 14.75 -2.33
N ILE A 70 -12.60 15.04 -2.94
CA ILE A 70 -12.37 16.29 -3.68
C ILE A 70 -13.16 16.31 -4.99
N ARG A 71 -13.86 17.44 -5.23
CA ARG A 71 -14.66 17.68 -6.44
C ARG A 71 -14.07 18.69 -7.40
N THR A 72 -13.25 19.61 -6.88
CA THR A 72 -12.60 20.63 -7.70
C THR A 72 -11.65 19.99 -8.69
N PRO A 73 -11.86 20.10 -10.03
CA PRO A 73 -11.10 19.32 -11.03
C PRO A 73 -9.58 19.46 -10.90
N LYS A 74 -9.10 20.69 -10.65
CA LYS A 74 -7.67 20.96 -10.49
C LYS A 74 -7.07 20.25 -9.27
N LEU A 75 -7.74 20.33 -8.12
CA LEU A 75 -7.30 19.66 -6.90
C LEU A 75 -7.44 18.14 -7.02
N LYS A 76 -8.54 17.66 -7.63
CA LYS A 76 -8.77 16.23 -7.86
C LYS A 76 -7.63 15.62 -8.69
N ALA A 77 -7.15 16.29 -9.73
CA ALA A 77 -6.02 15.82 -10.53
C ALA A 77 -4.71 15.75 -9.73
N ILE A 78 -4.45 16.71 -8.85
CA ILE A 78 -3.28 16.70 -7.95
C ILE A 78 -3.39 15.52 -6.98
N PHE A 79 -4.53 15.39 -6.28
CA PHE A 79 -4.71 14.33 -5.29
C PHE A 79 -4.77 12.94 -5.93
N GLN A 80 -5.23 12.80 -7.17
CA GLN A 80 -5.11 11.54 -7.92
C GLN A 80 -3.64 11.15 -8.14
N THR A 81 -2.78 12.13 -8.43
CA THR A 81 -1.35 11.88 -8.58
C THR A 81 -0.71 11.46 -7.24
N ILE A 82 -1.10 12.11 -6.14
CA ILE A 82 -0.63 11.79 -4.79
C ILE A 82 -1.11 10.38 -4.37
N ASP A 83 -2.40 10.08 -4.52
CA ASP A 83 -3.00 8.78 -4.24
C ASP A 83 -2.26 7.64 -4.95
N GLN A 84 -2.07 7.76 -6.24
CA GLN A 84 -1.34 6.76 -7.03
C GLN A 84 0.17 6.71 -6.70
N SER A 85 0.76 7.82 -6.27
CA SER A 85 2.15 7.85 -5.80
C SER A 85 2.32 7.15 -4.45
N ALA A 86 1.31 7.23 -3.58
CA ALA A 86 1.31 6.58 -2.28
C ALA A 86 1.39 5.04 -2.38
N ILE A 87 0.93 4.45 -3.49
CA ILE A 87 1.05 3.00 -3.73
C ILE A 87 2.53 2.58 -3.77
N PHE A 88 3.42 3.36 -4.40
CA PHE A 88 4.85 3.08 -4.39
C PHE A 88 5.42 3.07 -2.98
N LEU A 89 5.00 4.04 -2.17
CA LEU A 89 5.45 4.14 -0.77
C LEU A 89 4.93 2.98 0.07
N LEU A 90 3.67 2.55 -0.13
CA LEU A 90 3.12 1.39 0.55
C LEU A 90 3.88 0.11 0.19
N ILE A 91 4.15 -0.12 -1.10
CA ILE A 91 4.92 -1.29 -1.54
C ILE A 91 6.31 -1.27 -0.88
N ALA A 92 7.06 -0.17 -0.98
CA ALA A 92 8.38 -0.07 -0.36
C ALA A 92 8.32 -0.18 1.16
N GLY A 93 7.33 0.44 1.80
CA GLY A 93 7.10 0.39 3.24
C GLY A 93 6.80 -1.01 3.76
N SER A 94 6.07 -1.83 3.00
CA SER A 94 5.75 -3.21 3.38
C SER A 94 6.98 -4.13 3.40
N TYR A 95 8.05 -3.81 2.69
CA TYR A 95 9.32 -4.55 2.75
C TYR A 95 10.12 -4.26 4.02
N VAL A 96 9.97 -3.05 4.60
CA VAL A 96 10.86 -2.58 5.67
C VAL A 96 10.89 -3.52 6.88
N PRO A 97 9.75 -3.99 7.45
CA PRO A 97 9.77 -4.88 8.61
C PRO A 97 10.53 -6.19 8.34
N PHE A 98 10.24 -6.84 7.22
CA PHE A 98 10.84 -8.12 6.90
C PHE A 98 12.32 -8.00 6.55
N CYS A 99 12.71 -6.94 5.85
CA CYS A 99 14.10 -6.69 5.49
C CYS A 99 14.98 -6.29 6.68
N LEU A 100 14.46 -5.51 7.62
CA LEU A 100 15.24 -4.98 8.74
C LEU A 100 15.15 -5.83 10.01
N VAL A 101 14.04 -6.53 10.23
CA VAL A 101 13.87 -7.39 11.42
C VAL A 101 14.33 -8.82 11.10
N SER A 102 13.69 -9.49 10.13
CA SER A 102 13.92 -10.90 9.87
C SER A 102 15.13 -11.17 8.97
N MET A 103 15.27 -10.43 7.87
CA MET A 103 16.28 -10.70 6.83
C MET A 103 17.48 -9.76 6.89
N ARG A 104 17.70 -9.07 8.02
CA ARG A 104 18.76 -8.07 8.17
C ARG A 104 20.14 -8.64 7.79
N GLY A 105 20.84 -7.97 6.91
CA GLY A 105 22.10 -8.37 6.31
C GLY A 105 22.14 -8.00 4.83
N ILE A 106 22.99 -8.66 4.06
CA ILE A 106 23.18 -8.33 2.63
C ILE A 106 21.86 -8.38 1.86
N TRP A 107 21.06 -9.44 2.03
CA TRP A 107 19.80 -9.60 1.34
C TRP A 107 18.76 -8.53 1.72
N GLY A 108 18.56 -8.29 3.03
CA GLY A 108 17.61 -7.29 3.50
C GLY A 108 17.95 -5.89 3.00
N TRP A 109 19.21 -5.46 3.14
CA TRP A 109 19.64 -4.14 2.69
C TRP A 109 19.61 -3.99 1.16
N SER A 110 19.99 -5.03 0.41
CA SER A 110 19.95 -4.99 -1.06
C SER A 110 18.53 -4.85 -1.59
N ILE A 111 17.59 -5.67 -1.11
CA ILE A 111 16.19 -5.58 -1.53
C ILE A 111 15.59 -4.24 -1.14
N LEU A 112 15.83 -3.81 0.10
CA LEU A 112 15.31 -2.54 0.62
C LEU A 112 15.81 -1.36 -0.21
N SER A 113 17.10 -1.34 -0.55
CA SER A 113 17.69 -0.29 -1.38
C SER A 113 17.04 -0.25 -2.77
N VAL A 114 16.91 -1.41 -3.42
CA VAL A 114 16.31 -1.49 -4.76
C VAL A 114 14.85 -1.06 -4.74
N VAL A 115 14.04 -1.56 -3.80
CA VAL A 115 12.61 -1.24 -3.77
C VAL A 115 12.36 0.24 -3.47
N TRP A 116 13.16 0.87 -2.57
CA TRP A 116 13.03 2.29 -2.29
C TRP A 116 13.51 3.18 -3.45
N VAL A 117 14.58 2.80 -4.15
CA VAL A 117 15.01 3.51 -5.37
C VAL A 117 13.91 3.44 -6.43
N LEU A 118 13.32 2.26 -6.66
CA LEU A 118 12.22 2.11 -7.60
C LEU A 118 10.98 2.91 -7.17
N ALA A 119 10.69 2.97 -5.86
CA ALA A 119 9.58 3.77 -5.34
C ALA A 119 9.80 5.26 -5.59
N ILE A 120 10.99 5.78 -5.31
CA ILE A 120 11.33 7.20 -5.55
C ILE A 120 11.22 7.53 -7.04
N ILE A 121 11.79 6.69 -7.90
CA ILE A 121 11.70 6.85 -9.37
C ILE A 121 10.23 6.81 -9.81
N GLY A 122 9.45 5.85 -9.30
CA GLY A 122 8.03 5.71 -9.60
C GLY A 122 7.21 6.94 -9.21
N VAL A 123 7.45 7.50 -8.02
CA VAL A 123 6.84 8.75 -7.56
C VAL A 123 7.21 9.92 -8.48
N ILE A 124 8.49 10.11 -8.79
CA ILE A 124 8.95 11.19 -9.69
C ILE A 124 8.29 11.07 -11.07
N LEU A 125 8.33 9.87 -11.66
CA LEU A 125 7.70 9.62 -12.96
C LEU A 125 6.18 9.85 -12.90
N LYS A 126 5.52 9.50 -11.79
CA LYS A 126 4.09 9.73 -11.63
C LYS A 126 3.73 11.22 -11.61
N PHE A 127 4.51 12.05 -10.94
CA PHE A 127 4.36 13.51 -10.98
C PHE A 127 4.67 14.08 -12.36
N TYR A 128 5.61 13.50 -13.10
CA TYR A 128 5.96 13.96 -14.46
C TYR A 128 4.87 13.58 -15.48
N TYR A 129 4.45 12.32 -15.52
CA TYR A 129 3.45 11.83 -16.48
C TYR A 129 2.01 12.02 -16.02
N GLN A 130 1.79 12.20 -14.73
CA GLN A 130 0.46 12.29 -14.11
C GLN A 130 -0.43 11.08 -14.51
N ASN A 131 -1.65 11.35 -15.00
CA ASN A 131 -2.59 10.31 -15.40
C ASN A 131 -2.56 9.98 -16.91
N ARG A 132 -1.55 10.46 -17.63
CA ARG A 132 -1.44 10.24 -19.08
C ARG A 132 -1.14 8.79 -19.43
N VAL A 133 -0.50 8.05 -18.54
CA VAL A 133 -0.15 6.64 -18.73
C VAL A 133 -0.48 5.86 -17.45
N VAL A 134 -1.23 4.77 -17.57
CA VAL A 134 -1.66 3.94 -16.42
C VAL A 134 -0.92 2.60 -16.41
N LYS A 135 -0.96 1.87 -17.52
CA LYS A 135 -0.44 0.49 -17.61
C LYS A 135 1.02 0.33 -17.19
N PRO A 136 1.98 1.21 -17.59
CA PRO A 136 3.37 1.08 -17.16
C PRO A 136 3.53 1.18 -15.64
N PHE A 137 2.73 2.02 -14.97
CA PHE A 137 2.78 2.14 -13.50
C PHE A 137 2.24 0.89 -12.82
N VAL A 138 1.17 0.29 -13.35
CA VAL A 138 0.64 -0.99 -12.81
C VAL A 138 1.69 -2.10 -12.94
N ILE A 139 2.36 -2.19 -14.09
CA ILE A 139 3.46 -3.15 -14.29
C ILE A 139 4.57 -2.92 -13.27
N LEU A 140 4.94 -1.66 -13.00
CA LEU A 140 5.98 -1.33 -12.03
C LEU A 140 5.54 -1.68 -10.59
N TYR A 141 4.28 -1.42 -10.20
CA TYR A 141 3.75 -1.85 -8.89
C TYR A 141 3.85 -3.37 -8.73
N VAL A 142 3.41 -4.13 -9.73
CA VAL A 142 3.47 -5.59 -9.71
C VAL A 142 4.93 -6.06 -9.64
N ALA A 143 5.81 -5.53 -10.47
CA ALA A 143 7.24 -5.89 -10.47
C ALA A 143 7.90 -5.61 -9.11
N MET A 144 7.60 -4.46 -8.50
CA MET A 144 8.08 -4.13 -7.16
C MET A 144 7.53 -5.08 -6.09
N GLY A 145 6.23 -5.41 -6.15
CA GLY A 145 5.61 -6.36 -5.21
C GLY A 145 6.23 -7.77 -5.28
N TRP A 146 6.64 -8.21 -6.47
CA TRP A 146 7.27 -9.51 -6.70
C TRP A 146 8.79 -9.52 -6.54
N LEU A 147 9.42 -8.39 -6.25
CA LEU A 147 10.87 -8.30 -6.06
C LEU A 147 11.39 -9.23 -4.95
N CYS A 148 10.58 -9.50 -3.93
CA CYS A 148 10.91 -10.43 -2.86
C CYS A 148 11.22 -11.85 -3.34
N MET A 149 10.72 -12.27 -4.50
CA MET A 149 10.97 -13.59 -5.07
C MET A 149 12.46 -13.83 -5.40
N VAL A 150 13.23 -12.77 -5.61
CA VAL A 150 14.69 -12.86 -5.81
C VAL A 150 15.40 -13.46 -4.58
N ALA A 151 14.85 -13.22 -3.39
CA ALA A 151 15.37 -13.73 -2.12
C ALA A 151 14.45 -14.77 -1.47
N ILE A 152 13.68 -15.50 -2.26
CA ILE A 152 12.67 -16.45 -1.75
C ILE A 152 13.26 -17.48 -0.80
N LYS A 153 14.46 -18.00 -1.06
CA LYS A 153 15.16 -18.95 -0.18
C LYS A 153 15.45 -18.33 1.19
N GLU A 154 15.92 -17.09 1.23
CA GLU A 154 16.19 -16.37 2.48
C GLU A 154 14.89 -16.09 3.26
N MET A 155 13.80 -15.80 2.56
CA MET A 155 12.49 -15.61 3.18
C MET A 155 12.05 -16.88 3.91
N PHE A 156 12.12 -18.05 3.26
CA PHE A 156 11.76 -19.33 3.87
C PHE A 156 12.63 -19.72 5.07
N VAL A 157 13.88 -19.26 5.09
CA VAL A 157 14.83 -19.59 6.19
C VAL A 157 14.68 -18.63 7.37
N LYS A 158 14.36 -17.34 7.12
CA LYS A 158 14.50 -16.27 8.12
C LYS A 158 13.20 -15.68 8.61
N ILE A 159 12.13 -15.76 7.80
CA ILE A 159 10.83 -15.21 8.19
C ILE A 159 10.02 -16.32 8.87
N PRO A 160 9.38 -16.06 10.03
CA PRO A 160 8.48 -17.03 10.66
C PRO A 160 7.43 -17.55 9.67
N GLU A 161 7.12 -18.84 9.73
CA GLU A 161 6.21 -19.49 8.78
C GLU A 161 4.82 -18.85 8.75
N PHE A 162 4.32 -18.44 9.91
CA PHE A 162 3.05 -17.74 10.03
C PHE A 162 3.10 -16.39 9.30
N SER A 163 4.10 -15.55 9.60
CA SER A 163 4.31 -14.26 8.91
C SER A 163 4.46 -14.46 7.40
N LEU A 164 5.25 -15.45 6.98
CA LEU A 164 5.47 -15.75 5.56
C LEU A 164 4.17 -16.12 4.84
N SER A 165 3.32 -16.92 5.49
CA SER A 165 2.01 -17.30 4.95
C SER A 165 1.13 -16.07 4.71
N PHE A 166 1.10 -15.12 5.66
CA PHE A 166 0.33 -13.89 5.53
C PHE A 166 0.92 -12.90 4.52
N ILE A 167 2.24 -12.91 4.28
CA ILE A 167 2.85 -12.17 3.16
C ILE A 167 2.31 -12.69 1.83
N PHE A 168 2.27 -14.00 1.62
CA PHE A 168 1.74 -14.58 0.37
C PHE A 168 0.23 -14.36 0.22
N ILE A 169 -0.55 -14.51 1.29
CA ILE A 169 -1.98 -14.20 1.28
C ILE A 169 -2.21 -12.75 0.85
N GLY A 170 -1.46 -11.81 1.43
CA GLY A 170 -1.51 -10.39 1.05
C GLY A 170 -1.15 -10.17 -0.41
N GLY A 171 -0.10 -10.84 -0.91
CA GLY A 171 0.28 -10.82 -2.33
C GLY A 171 -0.84 -11.29 -3.25
N VAL A 172 -1.56 -12.36 -2.87
CA VAL A 172 -2.73 -12.87 -3.62
C VAL A 172 -3.85 -11.83 -3.64
N PHE A 173 -4.18 -11.19 -2.48
CA PHE A 173 -5.15 -10.11 -2.45
C PHE A 173 -4.79 -8.98 -3.42
N TYR A 174 -3.55 -8.50 -3.40
CA TYR A 174 -3.12 -7.43 -4.32
C TYR A 174 -3.21 -7.86 -5.78
N MET A 175 -2.81 -9.09 -6.13
CA MET A 175 -2.88 -9.59 -7.51
C MET A 175 -4.32 -9.69 -8.03
N ILE A 176 -5.24 -10.21 -7.21
CA ILE A 176 -6.66 -10.23 -7.55
C ILE A 176 -7.19 -8.80 -7.69
N GLY A 177 -6.80 -7.91 -6.79
CA GLY A 177 -7.15 -6.50 -6.85
C GLY A 177 -6.75 -5.84 -8.17
N VAL A 178 -5.54 -6.10 -8.68
CA VAL A 178 -5.08 -5.56 -9.97
C VAL A 178 -6.01 -5.94 -11.13
N ILE A 179 -6.62 -7.12 -11.09
CA ILE A 179 -7.61 -7.54 -12.12
C ILE A 179 -8.79 -6.57 -12.11
N PHE A 180 -9.34 -6.26 -10.94
CA PHE A 180 -10.46 -5.33 -10.81
C PHE A 180 -10.05 -3.89 -11.15
N TYR A 181 -8.85 -3.47 -10.76
CA TYR A 181 -8.33 -2.16 -11.12
C TYR A 181 -8.27 -1.94 -12.65
N LEU A 182 -7.92 -2.98 -13.40
CA LEU A 182 -7.84 -2.94 -14.86
C LEU A 182 -9.18 -3.21 -15.56
N TRP A 183 -10.21 -3.64 -14.82
CA TRP A 183 -11.52 -3.99 -15.38
C TRP A 183 -12.48 -2.81 -15.36
N GLU A 184 -12.17 -1.77 -16.12
CA GLU A 184 -12.91 -0.49 -16.15
C GLU A 184 -14.41 -0.61 -16.51
N ARG A 185 -14.83 -1.71 -17.16
CA ARG A 185 -16.23 -1.94 -17.55
C ARG A 185 -17.11 -2.50 -16.44
N LEU A 186 -16.52 -3.01 -15.37
CA LEU A 186 -17.27 -3.58 -14.26
C LEU A 186 -17.74 -2.46 -13.32
N PRO A 187 -19.06 -2.35 -13.05
CA PRO A 187 -19.56 -1.41 -12.04
C PRO A 187 -18.87 -1.61 -10.70
N TYR A 188 -18.53 -0.53 -10.01
CA TYR A 188 -17.80 -0.54 -8.72
C TYR A 188 -16.42 -1.21 -8.76
N SER A 189 -15.82 -1.42 -9.95
CA SER A 189 -14.52 -2.10 -10.07
C SER A 189 -13.44 -1.47 -9.20
N HIS A 190 -13.44 -0.14 -9.09
CA HIS A 190 -12.48 0.61 -8.29
C HIS A 190 -12.71 0.41 -6.78
N ALA A 191 -13.96 0.41 -6.32
CA ALA A 191 -14.29 0.10 -4.93
C ALA A 191 -13.96 -1.37 -4.56
N ILE A 192 -14.16 -2.30 -5.49
CA ILE A 192 -13.75 -3.70 -5.32
C ILE A 192 -12.24 -3.80 -5.19
N TRP A 193 -11.48 -3.11 -6.05
CA TRP A 193 -10.03 -3.00 -5.94
C TRP A 193 -9.59 -2.47 -4.57
N HIS A 194 -10.27 -1.43 -4.03
CA HIS A 194 -10.02 -0.92 -2.68
C HIS A 194 -10.18 -1.99 -1.58
N VAL A 195 -11.22 -2.83 -1.68
CA VAL A 195 -11.43 -3.94 -0.72
C VAL A 195 -10.28 -4.94 -0.78
N PHE A 196 -9.78 -5.26 -1.97
CA PHE A 196 -8.62 -6.13 -2.12
C PHE A 196 -7.33 -5.51 -1.58
N VAL A 197 -7.13 -4.19 -1.74
CA VAL A 197 -6.01 -3.46 -1.12
C VAL A 197 -6.11 -3.52 0.41
N LEU A 198 -7.30 -3.33 0.97
CA LEU A 198 -7.54 -3.48 2.42
C LEU A 198 -7.18 -4.89 2.90
N GLY A 199 -7.62 -5.94 2.18
CA GLY A 199 -7.29 -7.33 2.49
C GLY A 199 -5.78 -7.60 2.45
N GLY A 200 -5.09 -7.06 1.45
CA GLY A 200 -3.64 -7.14 1.32
C GLY A 200 -2.91 -6.45 2.47
N CYS A 201 -3.31 -5.22 2.79
CA CYS A 201 -2.76 -4.46 3.93
C CYS A 201 -3.01 -5.16 5.26
N ALA A 202 -4.22 -5.67 5.50
CA ALA A 202 -4.56 -6.40 6.71
C ALA A 202 -3.72 -7.68 6.86
N SER A 203 -3.53 -8.43 5.77
CA SER A 203 -2.67 -9.62 5.77
C SER A 203 -1.23 -9.27 6.11
N HIS A 204 -0.66 -8.25 5.45
CA HIS A 204 0.70 -7.80 5.76
C HIS A 204 0.81 -7.23 7.18
N TYR A 205 -0.23 -6.56 7.69
CA TYR A 205 -0.27 -6.09 9.07
C TYR A 205 -0.16 -7.23 10.08
N VAL A 206 -0.92 -8.33 9.85
CA VAL A 206 -0.84 -9.54 10.67
C VAL A 206 0.56 -10.15 10.61
N ALA A 207 1.16 -10.22 9.42
CA ALA A 207 2.53 -10.71 9.25
C ALA A 207 3.57 -9.87 10.00
N VAL A 208 3.39 -8.54 10.03
CA VAL A 208 4.32 -7.61 10.71
C VAL A 208 4.18 -7.70 12.23
N ILE A 209 2.96 -7.76 12.76
CA ILE A 209 2.76 -7.83 14.21
C ILE A 209 3.27 -9.14 14.79
N ASP A 210 3.20 -10.25 14.05
CA ASP A 210 3.75 -11.56 14.42
C ASP A 210 5.26 -11.53 14.67
N LEU A 211 5.99 -10.59 14.07
CA LEU A 211 7.45 -10.46 14.29
C LEU A 211 7.83 -10.05 15.71
N VAL A 212 6.88 -9.63 16.53
CA VAL A 212 7.10 -9.19 17.94
C VAL A 212 6.19 -9.91 18.95
N LEU A 213 5.30 -10.79 18.50
CA LEU A 213 4.43 -11.59 19.39
C LEU A 213 5.13 -12.88 19.78
#